data_58497846a0c54b126cbf0162f8d4970e
#
_entry.id   58497846a0c54b126cbf0162f8d4970e
#
_cell.length_a   1.000
_cell.length_b   1.000
_cell.length_c   1.000
_cell.angle_alpha   90.00
_cell.angle_beta   90.00
_cell.angle_gamma   90.00
#
_symmetry.space_group_name_H-M   'P 1'
#
loop_
_entity.id
_entity.type
_entity.pdbx_description
1 polymer ?
#
loop_
_entity_poly.entity_id
_entity_poly.type
_entity_poly.pdbx_seq_one_letter_code
_entity_poly.pdbx_strand_id
1 'polypeptide(L)'
;MTTAQILETARHTPVWHVWVCAAGVSTAAGQGASGPHGDRDDRRAALLSRLEATLGGRREPVRSTGVGGTPVLEAPGLGIVQRCPTCGRDGHGAPRLTAPGVRAQTLPPISFAHVGGSRPGTVLAWLDVHAEDWAVGVDVEDVRARRVRRAFTPGPDGAADIDAVAFSAAERAGLERGAAAGQDPVTARARLWCAKEALVKAAGTGFLADPSAVDVAASDVRLVPLGPDVLPDGWVGALALRPLTPPGRS
;
A
#
# COMPACT_ATOMS: atom_id res chain seq x y z
N MET A 1 21.35 -18.17 10.80
CA MET A 1 20.81 -18.26 9.42
C MET A 1 22.00 -18.43 8.48
N THR A 2 22.06 -19.51 7.72
CA THR A 2 23.14 -19.79 6.76
C THR A 2 22.99 -18.91 5.52
N THR A 3 24.10 -18.56 4.88
CA THR A 3 24.14 -17.74 3.66
C THR A 3 23.21 -18.23 2.55
N ALA A 4 22.94 -19.55 2.50
CA ALA A 4 22.01 -20.16 1.56
C ALA A 4 20.55 -19.77 1.79
N GLN A 5 20.10 -19.64 3.04
CA GLN A 5 18.72 -19.22 3.36
C GLN A 5 18.47 -17.73 3.03
N ILE A 6 19.49 -16.88 3.18
CA ILE A 6 19.38 -15.44 2.82
C ILE A 6 19.29 -15.30 1.29
N LEU A 7 20.04 -16.08 0.53
CA LEU A 7 19.99 -16.06 -0.93
C LEU A 7 18.68 -16.63 -1.49
N GLU A 8 18.11 -17.64 -0.85
CA GLU A 8 16.85 -18.24 -1.26
C GLU A 8 15.67 -17.31 -1.01
N THR A 9 15.65 -16.62 0.13
CA THR A 9 14.63 -15.61 0.44
C THR A 9 14.72 -14.41 -0.52
N ALA A 10 15.91 -14.00 -0.94
CA ALA A 10 16.09 -12.90 -1.90
C ALA A 10 15.60 -13.24 -3.31
N ARG A 11 15.68 -14.52 -3.72
CA ARG A 11 15.22 -14.98 -5.05
C ARG A 11 13.70 -15.04 -5.20
N HIS A 12 12.94 -15.02 -4.10
CA HIS A 12 11.48 -15.15 -4.10
C HIS A 12 10.74 -13.87 -3.72
N THR A 13 11.44 -12.73 -3.64
CA THR A 13 10.76 -11.44 -3.41
C THR A 13 9.98 -11.05 -4.66
N PRO A 14 8.66 -10.85 -4.57
CA PRO A 14 7.86 -10.48 -5.73
C PRO A 14 8.26 -9.12 -6.27
N VAL A 15 8.08 -8.94 -7.58
CA VAL A 15 8.14 -7.61 -8.18
C VAL A 15 6.95 -6.81 -7.68
N TRP A 16 7.23 -5.63 -7.16
CA TRP A 16 6.20 -4.72 -6.66
C TRP A 16 6.10 -3.47 -7.52
N HIS A 17 4.90 -2.92 -7.56
CA HIS A 17 4.57 -1.71 -8.30
C HIS A 17 3.84 -0.73 -7.40
N VAL A 18 4.19 0.54 -7.52
CA VAL A 18 3.50 1.64 -6.84
C VAL A 18 3.13 2.69 -7.86
N TRP A 19 1.84 3.01 -7.93
CA TRP A 19 1.31 4.05 -8.81
C TRP A 19 0.63 5.14 -8.00
N VAL A 20 0.86 6.37 -8.41
CA VAL A 20 0.33 7.57 -7.76
C VAL A 20 -0.63 8.28 -8.71
N CYS A 21 -1.80 8.64 -8.20
CA CYS A 21 -2.74 9.57 -8.82
C CYS A 21 -2.93 10.75 -7.86
N ALA A 22 -2.29 11.88 -8.14
CA ALA A 22 -2.34 13.07 -7.30
C ALA A 22 -2.73 14.29 -8.12
N ALA A 23 -3.43 15.25 -7.49
CA ALA A 23 -3.77 16.52 -8.12
C ALA A 23 -2.49 17.30 -8.45
N GLY A 24 -2.36 17.76 -9.70
CA GLY A 24 -1.24 18.58 -10.18
C GLY A 24 0.07 17.83 -10.45
N VAL A 25 0.11 16.50 -10.38
CA VAL A 25 1.27 15.69 -10.75
C VAL A 25 1.02 14.99 -12.07
N SER A 26 1.72 15.43 -13.13
CA SER A 26 1.82 14.67 -14.38
C SER A 26 2.92 13.63 -14.19
N THR A 27 2.57 12.35 -14.09
CA THR A 27 3.57 11.29 -14.13
C THR A 27 4.03 11.11 -15.58
N ALA A 28 5.34 11.14 -15.82
CA ALA A 28 5.98 11.06 -17.13
C ALA A 28 5.77 9.73 -17.89
N ALA A 29 4.78 8.94 -17.54
CA ALA A 29 4.40 7.71 -18.21
C ALA A 29 2.87 7.65 -18.38
N GLY A 30 2.36 8.33 -19.41
CA GLY A 30 0.98 8.19 -19.84
C GLY A 30 0.16 9.47 -19.69
N GLN A 31 -0.10 10.13 -20.84
CA GLN A 31 -1.11 11.16 -20.98
C GLN A 31 -2.47 10.56 -20.60
N GLY A 32 -3.12 11.11 -19.59
CA GLY A 32 -4.47 10.71 -19.25
C GLY A 32 -4.99 11.39 -17.99
N ALA A 33 -5.89 12.35 -18.19
CA ALA A 33 -6.80 12.96 -17.22
C ALA A 33 -6.15 13.78 -16.10
N SER A 34 -5.65 14.96 -16.43
CA SER A 34 -5.60 16.11 -15.55
C SER A 34 -7.00 16.75 -15.47
N GLY A 35 -7.91 16.18 -14.68
CA GLY A 35 -9.13 16.85 -14.25
C GLY A 35 -8.88 17.49 -12.89
N PRO A 36 -9.30 18.76 -12.65
CA PRO A 36 -9.24 19.36 -11.35
C PRO A 36 -10.27 18.67 -10.44
N HIS A 37 -9.82 18.13 -9.31
CA HIS A 37 -10.68 17.71 -8.19
C HIS A 37 -11.54 16.45 -8.36
N GLY A 38 -11.06 15.40 -9.00
CA GLY A 38 -11.67 14.07 -8.87
C GLY A 38 -11.69 13.65 -7.39
N ASP A 39 -12.85 13.18 -6.93
CA ASP A 39 -13.01 12.60 -5.59
C ASP A 39 -12.03 11.44 -5.40
N ARG A 40 -11.89 10.98 -4.15
CA ARG A 40 -11.11 9.79 -3.77
C ARG A 40 -11.47 8.57 -4.64
N ASP A 41 -12.75 8.39 -4.92
CA ASP A 41 -13.25 7.26 -5.69
C ASP A 41 -12.89 7.37 -7.17
N ASP A 42 -12.88 8.56 -7.75
CA ASP A 42 -12.44 8.80 -9.13
C ASP A 42 -10.96 8.45 -9.31
N ARG A 43 -10.10 8.87 -8.38
CA ARG A 43 -8.67 8.53 -8.41
C ARG A 43 -8.43 7.03 -8.26
N ARG A 44 -9.22 6.37 -7.40
CA ARG A 44 -9.18 4.92 -7.23
C ARG A 44 -9.60 4.20 -8.51
N ALA A 45 -10.68 4.65 -9.14
CA ALA A 45 -11.17 4.11 -10.41
C ALA A 45 -10.13 4.26 -11.54
N ALA A 46 -9.47 5.41 -11.65
CA ALA A 46 -8.41 5.64 -12.63
C ALA A 46 -7.21 4.69 -12.45
N LEU A 47 -6.80 4.45 -11.21
CA LEU A 47 -5.72 3.50 -10.91
C LEU A 47 -6.12 2.06 -11.22
N LEU A 48 -7.37 1.69 -10.96
CA LEU A 48 -7.89 0.36 -11.31
C LEU A 48 -7.98 0.14 -12.82
N SER A 49 -8.46 1.12 -13.57
CA SER A 49 -8.50 1.03 -15.05
C SER A 49 -7.10 0.86 -15.64
N ARG A 50 -6.10 1.54 -15.04
CA ARG A 50 -4.69 1.36 -15.43
C ARG A 50 -4.19 -0.05 -15.09
N LEU A 51 -4.55 -0.59 -13.92
CA LEU A 51 -4.19 -1.95 -13.53
C LEU A 51 -4.82 -2.96 -14.47
N GLU A 52 -6.10 -2.79 -14.79
CA GLU A 52 -6.83 -3.63 -15.75
C GLU A 52 -6.15 -3.67 -17.11
N ALA A 53 -5.80 -2.51 -17.67
CA ALA A 53 -5.07 -2.41 -18.94
C ALA A 53 -3.69 -3.14 -18.86
N THR A 54 -3.00 -3.03 -17.74
CA THR A 54 -1.70 -3.70 -17.53
C THR A 54 -1.83 -5.21 -17.45
N LEU A 55 -2.84 -5.70 -16.74
CA LEU A 55 -3.10 -7.14 -16.60
C LEU A 55 -3.69 -7.73 -17.87
N GLY A 56 -4.55 -6.99 -18.57
CA GLY A 56 -5.15 -7.40 -19.86
C GLY A 56 -4.11 -7.57 -20.96
N GLY A 57 -3.09 -6.70 -21.02
CA GLY A 57 -2.00 -6.81 -21.98
C GLY A 57 -1.05 -8.00 -21.73
N ARG A 58 -1.09 -8.62 -20.55
CA ARG A 58 -0.29 -9.80 -20.18
C ARG A 58 -1.02 -11.14 -20.38
N ARG A 59 -2.33 -11.11 -20.64
CA ARG A 59 -3.11 -12.33 -20.90
C ARG A 59 -3.05 -12.68 -22.36
N GLU A 60 -2.57 -13.87 -22.70
CA GLU A 60 -2.84 -14.45 -24.02
C GLU A 60 -4.36 -14.52 -24.22
N PRO A 61 -4.88 -14.12 -25.42
CA PRO A 61 -6.29 -14.20 -25.67
C PRO A 61 -6.72 -15.67 -25.54
N VAL A 62 -7.56 -15.97 -24.57
CA VAL A 62 -8.23 -17.27 -24.48
C VAL A 62 -9.06 -17.40 -25.75
N ARG A 63 -8.57 -18.19 -26.69
CA ARG A 63 -9.33 -18.54 -27.91
C ARG A 63 -10.51 -19.42 -27.51
N SER A 64 -11.63 -18.81 -27.26
CA SER A 64 -12.91 -19.52 -27.22
C SER A 64 -13.22 -19.96 -28.63
N THR A 65 -13.08 -21.23 -28.92
CA THR A 65 -13.58 -21.85 -30.17
C THR A 65 -15.09 -22.05 -30.03
N GLY A 66 -15.83 -20.96 -30.15
CA GLY A 66 -17.28 -20.95 -30.31
C GLY A 66 -17.59 -20.82 -31.79
N VAL A 67 -18.35 -21.76 -32.32
CA VAL A 67 -18.84 -21.79 -33.72
C VAL A 67 -19.66 -20.53 -33.98
N GLY A 68 -19.18 -19.64 -34.86
CA GLY A 68 -20.01 -18.68 -35.59
C GLY A 68 -20.26 -17.30 -34.94
N GLY A 69 -19.40 -16.78 -34.06
CA GLY A 69 -19.55 -15.41 -33.57
C GLY A 69 -18.22 -14.66 -33.60
N THR A 70 -18.24 -13.40 -34.05
CA THR A 70 -17.10 -12.46 -33.89
C THR A 70 -16.71 -12.43 -32.42
N PRO A 71 -15.42 -12.65 -32.04
CA PRO A 71 -15.02 -12.62 -30.64
C PRO A 71 -15.09 -11.16 -30.19
N VAL A 72 -16.11 -10.82 -29.42
CA VAL A 72 -16.10 -9.62 -28.58
C VAL A 72 -15.19 -9.95 -27.41
N LEU A 73 -13.98 -9.45 -27.42
CA LEU A 73 -13.06 -9.42 -26.28
C LEU A 73 -13.63 -8.42 -25.26
N GLU A 74 -14.64 -8.83 -24.50
CA GLU A 74 -14.96 -8.15 -23.26
C GLU A 74 -13.84 -8.51 -22.28
N ALA A 75 -12.88 -7.59 -22.09
CA ALA A 75 -11.97 -7.67 -20.96
C ALA A 75 -12.83 -7.66 -19.69
N PRO A 76 -12.74 -8.68 -18.84
CA PRO A 76 -13.57 -8.72 -17.63
C PRO A 76 -13.19 -7.54 -16.75
N GLY A 77 -14.12 -6.63 -16.50
CA GLY A 77 -13.90 -5.46 -15.66
C GLY A 77 -13.36 -5.86 -14.29
N LEU A 78 -12.27 -5.22 -13.87
CA LEU A 78 -11.76 -5.40 -12.51
C LEU A 78 -12.67 -4.69 -11.52
N GLY A 79 -13.15 -5.44 -10.54
CA GLY A 79 -13.84 -4.92 -9.37
C GLY A 79 -12.95 -4.97 -8.13
N ILE A 80 -13.41 -4.31 -7.06
CA ILE A 80 -12.84 -4.42 -5.72
C ILE A 80 -13.92 -4.85 -4.75
N VAL A 81 -13.60 -5.84 -3.94
CA VAL A 81 -14.36 -6.21 -2.76
C VAL A 81 -13.53 -5.93 -1.50
N GLN A 82 -14.17 -5.41 -0.48
CA GLN A 82 -13.61 -5.26 0.86
C GLN A 82 -14.55 -5.94 1.84
N ARG A 83 -14.03 -6.95 2.53
CA ARG A 83 -14.78 -7.65 3.57
C ARG A 83 -13.90 -7.80 4.81
N CYS A 84 -14.42 -7.33 5.92
CA CYS A 84 -13.69 -7.39 7.19
C CYS A 84 -13.57 -8.84 7.68
N PRO A 85 -12.38 -9.35 7.95
CA PRO A 85 -12.22 -10.71 8.46
C PRO A 85 -12.76 -10.87 9.89
N THR A 86 -12.86 -9.76 10.65
CA THR A 86 -13.30 -9.77 12.04
C THR A 86 -14.82 -9.75 12.19
N CYS A 87 -15.51 -8.83 11.47
CA CYS A 87 -16.96 -8.67 11.60
C CYS A 87 -17.78 -9.20 10.41
N GLY A 88 -17.12 -9.65 9.33
CA GLY A 88 -17.75 -10.18 8.12
C GLY A 88 -18.49 -9.14 7.25
N ARG A 89 -18.49 -7.85 7.64
CA ARG A 89 -19.20 -6.79 6.90
C ARG A 89 -18.38 -6.34 5.68
N ASP A 90 -19.12 -5.94 4.65
CA ASP A 90 -18.53 -5.35 3.44
C ASP A 90 -18.23 -3.85 3.65
N GLY A 91 -17.43 -3.26 2.72
CA GLY A 91 -17.09 -1.83 2.72
C GLY A 91 -15.88 -1.45 3.56
N HIS A 92 -15.30 -2.37 4.30
CA HIS A 92 -14.04 -2.19 5.03
C HIS A 92 -13.24 -3.51 5.10
N GLY A 93 -11.97 -3.44 5.51
CA GLY A 93 -11.01 -4.54 5.43
C GLY A 93 -10.06 -4.40 4.25
N ALA A 94 -9.15 -5.35 4.09
CA ALA A 94 -8.19 -5.33 2.99
C ALA A 94 -8.90 -5.43 1.63
N PRO A 95 -8.58 -4.54 0.67
CA PRO A 95 -9.16 -4.61 -0.67
C PRO A 95 -8.65 -5.85 -1.41
N ARG A 96 -9.55 -6.51 -2.13
CA ARG A 96 -9.24 -7.65 -3.00
C ARG A 96 -9.80 -7.41 -4.39
N LEU A 97 -9.02 -7.76 -5.41
CA LEU A 97 -9.50 -7.71 -6.79
C LEU A 97 -10.53 -8.82 -7.05
N THR A 98 -11.49 -8.51 -7.89
CA THR A 98 -12.43 -9.46 -8.47
C THR A 98 -12.49 -9.26 -9.98
N ALA A 99 -12.71 -10.35 -10.73
CA ALA A 99 -12.98 -10.29 -12.15
C ALA A 99 -13.93 -11.45 -12.52
N PRO A 100 -14.88 -11.26 -13.46
CA PRO A 100 -15.77 -12.30 -13.92
C PRO A 100 -15.00 -13.54 -14.41
N GLY A 101 -15.40 -14.73 -13.94
CA GLY A 101 -14.78 -15.99 -14.35
C GLY A 101 -13.34 -16.23 -13.84
N VAL A 102 -12.81 -15.34 -13.00
CA VAL A 102 -11.45 -15.47 -12.43
C VAL A 102 -11.52 -15.69 -10.93
N ARG A 103 -10.77 -16.67 -10.44
CA ARG A 103 -10.65 -16.89 -9.00
C ARG A 103 -9.90 -15.70 -8.37
N ALA A 104 -10.49 -15.07 -7.35
CA ALA A 104 -9.90 -13.89 -6.71
C ALA A 104 -8.49 -14.13 -6.17
N GLN A 105 -8.20 -15.37 -5.73
CA GLN A 105 -6.88 -15.75 -5.20
C GLN A 105 -5.76 -15.71 -6.25
N THR A 106 -6.10 -15.87 -7.54
CA THR A 106 -5.14 -15.83 -8.65
C THR A 106 -4.92 -14.41 -9.21
N LEU A 107 -5.68 -13.44 -8.71
CA LEU A 107 -5.46 -12.03 -9.02
C LEU A 107 -4.34 -11.46 -8.12
N PRO A 108 -3.65 -10.39 -8.56
CA PRO A 108 -2.63 -9.74 -7.75
C PRO A 108 -3.17 -9.21 -6.42
N PRO A 109 -2.40 -9.29 -5.32
CA PRO A 109 -2.73 -8.56 -4.11
C PRO A 109 -2.54 -7.07 -4.34
N ILE A 110 -3.46 -6.28 -3.77
CA ILE A 110 -3.47 -4.81 -3.88
C ILE A 110 -3.60 -4.13 -2.52
N SER A 111 -3.10 -2.91 -2.42
CA SER A 111 -3.31 -2.03 -1.28
C SER A 111 -3.44 -0.58 -1.73
N PHE A 112 -4.24 0.21 -1.02
CA PHE A 112 -4.42 1.64 -1.27
C PHE A 112 -3.99 2.48 -0.08
N ALA A 113 -3.39 3.65 -0.38
CA ALA A 113 -3.24 4.75 0.55
C ALA A 113 -3.90 6.01 -0.02
N HIS A 114 -4.42 6.86 0.84
CA HIS A 114 -5.09 8.10 0.46
C HIS A 114 -4.50 9.27 1.21
N VAL A 115 -3.91 10.19 0.47
CA VAL A 115 -3.38 11.45 1.00
C VAL A 115 -4.46 12.51 0.90
N GLY A 116 -4.80 13.12 2.03
CA GLY A 116 -5.74 14.24 2.10
C GLY A 116 -5.02 15.60 2.15
N GLY A 117 -5.80 16.70 2.17
CA GLY A 117 -5.28 18.05 2.31
C GLY A 117 -5.27 18.82 1.00
N SER A 118 -4.35 19.80 0.91
CA SER A 118 -4.26 20.69 -0.27
C SER A 118 -3.73 20.00 -1.53
N ARG A 119 -3.06 18.87 -1.38
CA ARG A 119 -2.56 18.04 -2.48
C ARG A 119 -3.10 16.60 -2.33
N PRO A 120 -4.41 16.41 -2.56
CA PRO A 120 -5.01 15.11 -2.37
C PRO A 120 -4.49 14.11 -3.40
N GLY A 121 -4.35 12.87 -2.99
CA GLY A 121 -3.93 11.80 -3.88
C GLY A 121 -4.33 10.42 -3.42
N THR A 122 -4.18 9.47 -4.31
CA THR A 122 -4.38 8.05 -4.06
C THR A 122 -3.16 7.30 -4.58
N VAL A 123 -2.66 6.38 -3.79
CA VAL A 123 -1.56 5.47 -4.13
C VAL A 123 -2.12 4.07 -4.19
N LEU A 124 -1.80 3.35 -5.26
CA LEU A 124 -2.06 1.92 -5.43
C LEU A 124 -0.71 1.19 -5.40
N ALA A 125 -0.58 0.23 -4.51
CA ALA A 125 0.47 -0.78 -4.56
C ALA A 125 -0.11 -2.13 -4.97
N TRP A 126 0.64 -2.88 -5.77
CA TRP A 126 0.29 -4.24 -6.17
C TRP A 126 1.55 -5.07 -6.44
N LEU A 127 1.42 -6.39 -6.38
CA LEU A 127 2.51 -7.33 -6.63
C LEU A 127 2.23 -8.15 -7.88
N ASP A 128 3.29 -8.47 -8.64
CA ASP A 128 3.19 -9.34 -9.82
C ASP A 128 3.22 -10.83 -9.41
N VAL A 129 2.32 -11.21 -8.52
CA VAL A 129 2.15 -12.56 -7.96
C VAL A 129 0.69 -12.77 -7.56
N HIS A 130 0.33 -13.99 -7.19
CA HIS A 130 -1.03 -14.30 -6.74
C HIS A 130 -1.29 -13.85 -5.30
N ALA A 131 -2.53 -13.43 -5.01
CA ALA A 131 -2.94 -13.00 -3.67
C ALA A 131 -3.03 -14.14 -2.64
N GLU A 132 -2.93 -15.41 -3.09
CA GLU A 132 -2.83 -16.55 -2.18
C GLU A 132 -1.42 -16.74 -1.60
N ASP A 133 -0.39 -16.20 -2.28
CA ASP A 133 1.00 -16.37 -1.88
C ASP A 133 1.54 -15.19 -1.08
N TRP A 134 1.02 -14.00 -1.37
CA TRP A 134 1.52 -12.75 -0.80
C TRP A 134 0.41 -11.77 -0.45
N ALA A 135 0.65 -10.98 0.59
CA ALA A 135 -0.11 -9.78 0.90
C ALA A 135 0.76 -8.52 0.77
N VAL A 136 0.12 -7.41 0.46
CA VAL A 136 0.76 -6.11 0.33
C VAL A 136 0.02 -5.07 1.15
N GLY A 137 0.78 -4.18 1.79
CA GLY A 137 0.26 -3.00 2.45
C GLY A 137 1.01 -1.77 2.00
N VAL A 138 0.34 -0.65 1.76
CA VAL A 138 0.95 0.64 1.47
C VAL A 138 0.32 1.72 2.31
N ASP A 139 1.16 2.62 2.83
CA ASP A 139 0.70 3.85 3.44
C ASP A 139 1.59 5.02 3.04
N VAL A 140 0.97 6.21 2.93
CA VAL A 140 1.63 7.44 2.46
C VAL A 140 1.03 8.64 3.16
N GLU A 141 1.90 9.56 3.61
CA GLU A 141 1.51 10.84 4.20
C GLU A 141 2.21 12.02 3.52
N ASP A 142 1.50 13.15 3.38
CA ASP A 142 2.10 14.43 2.98
C ASP A 142 2.57 15.17 4.23
N VAL A 143 3.89 15.26 4.46
CA VAL A 143 4.47 15.92 5.63
C VAL A 143 4.22 17.43 5.64
N ARG A 144 3.77 18.01 4.54
CA ARG A 144 3.37 19.42 4.44
C ARG A 144 1.89 19.64 4.80
N ALA A 145 1.09 18.58 4.83
CA ALA A 145 -0.33 18.68 5.18
C ALA A 145 -0.51 19.12 6.63
N ARG A 146 -1.39 20.11 6.85
CA ARG A 146 -1.63 20.69 8.18
C ARG A 146 -1.97 19.63 9.24
N ARG A 147 -2.79 18.60 8.88
CA ARG A 147 -3.16 17.54 9.79
C ARG A 147 -1.95 16.71 10.25
N VAL A 148 -1.03 16.39 9.31
CA VAL A 148 0.18 15.61 9.57
C VAL A 148 1.14 16.42 10.46
N ARG A 149 1.38 17.69 10.09
CA ARG A 149 2.20 18.59 10.91
C ARG A 149 1.65 18.74 12.32
N ARG A 150 0.33 18.94 12.46
CA ARG A 150 -0.30 19.05 13.79
C ARG A 150 -0.09 17.77 14.61
N ALA A 151 -0.23 16.58 14.02
CA ALA A 151 -0.11 15.32 14.73
C ALA A 151 1.35 14.99 15.12
N PHE A 152 2.31 15.34 14.25
CA PHE A 152 3.70 14.89 14.37
C PHE A 152 4.71 15.98 14.76
N THR A 153 4.29 17.24 14.93
CA THR A 153 5.19 18.30 15.42
C THR A 153 5.40 18.11 16.93
N PRO A 154 6.65 17.97 17.39
CA PRO A 154 6.93 17.88 18.83
C PRO A 154 6.56 19.16 19.56
N GLY A 155 6.05 19.01 20.80
CA GLY A 155 5.90 20.07 21.75
C GLY A 155 7.25 20.47 22.39
N PRO A 156 7.22 21.35 23.41
CA PRO A 156 8.42 21.82 24.09
C PRO A 156 9.23 20.72 24.80
N ASP A 157 8.57 19.63 25.17
CA ASP A 157 9.16 18.43 25.78
C ASP A 157 9.77 17.46 24.78
N GLY A 158 9.71 17.77 23.46
CA GLY A 158 10.22 16.92 22.39
C GLY A 158 9.27 15.81 21.94
N ALA A 159 8.12 15.61 22.62
CA ALA A 159 7.09 14.64 22.25
C ALA A 159 5.99 15.29 21.41
N ALA A 160 5.41 14.55 20.47
CA ALA A 160 4.20 14.94 19.76
C ALA A 160 2.96 14.30 20.42
N ASP A 161 1.80 14.91 20.26
CA ASP A 161 0.53 14.45 20.88
C ASP A 161 0.23 12.96 20.55
N ILE A 162 0.63 12.51 19.36
CA ILE A 162 0.37 11.14 18.89
C ILE A 162 1.39 10.12 19.44
N ASP A 163 2.56 10.55 19.95
CA ASP A 163 3.67 9.65 20.25
C ASP A 163 3.29 8.55 21.26
N ALA A 164 2.50 8.90 22.28
CA ALA A 164 2.10 7.96 23.33
C ALA A 164 1.18 6.83 22.84
N VAL A 165 0.34 7.11 21.85
CA VAL A 165 -0.65 6.16 21.33
C VAL A 165 -0.20 5.46 20.04
N ALA A 166 0.73 6.09 19.30
CA ALA A 166 1.18 5.55 18.00
C ALA A 166 2.45 4.72 18.10
N PHE A 167 3.36 5.05 19.03
CA PHE A 167 4.71 4.51 19.05
C PHE A 167 5.06 3.83 20.36
N SER A 168 5.75 2.68 20.27
CA SER A 168 6.31 1.99 21.43
C SER A 168 7.39 2.84 22.12
N ALA A 169 7.75 2.49 23.36
CA ALA A 169 8.82 3.19 24.06
C ALA A 169 10.16 3.14 23.32
N ALA A 170 10.48 2.00 22.70
CA ALA A 170 11.71 1.83 21.90
C ALA A 170 11.71 2.71 20.64
N GLU A 171 10.55 2.82 19.97
CA GLU A 171 10.37 3.67 18.79
C GLU A 171 10.49 5.15 19.16
N ARG A 172 9.87 5.60 20.25
CA ARG A 172 10.01 6.98 20.76
C ARG A 172 11.48 7.33 21.07
N ALA A 173 12.19 6.45 21.76
CA ALA A 173 13.62 6.64 22.00
C ALA A 173 14.43 6.71 20.70
N GLY A 174 14.02 5.98 19.65
CA GLY A 174 14.60 6.07 18.31
C GLY A 174 14.35 7.43 17.65
N LEU A 175 13.14 7.96 17.77
CA LEU A 175 12.77 9.28 17.25
C LEU A 175 13.55 10.41 17.93
N GLU A 176 13.75 10.33 19.27
CA GLU A 176 14.54 11.29 20.05
C GLU A 176 16.01 11.28 19.58
N ARG A 177 16.61 10.09 19.43
CA ARG A 177 17.98 9.97 18.89
C ARG A 177 18.10 10.52 17.48
N GLY A 178 17.12 10.26 16.62
CA GLY A 178 17.08 10.78 15.26
C GLY A 178 17.02 12.32 15.26
N ALA A 179 16.18 12.92 16.09
CA ALA A 179 16.08 14.37 16.24
C ALA A 179 17.40 14.99 16.74
N ALA A 180 18.07 14.36 17.72
CA ALA A 180 19.39 14.77 18.20
C ALA A 180 20.47 14.69 17.11
N ALA A 181 20.30 13.77 16.14
CA ALA A 181 21.16 13.64 14.96
C ALA A 181 20.75 14.55 13.78
N GLY A 182 19.79 15.48 13.97
CA GLY A 182 19.36 16.46 12.96
C GLY A 182 18.30 15.96 11.98
N GLN A 183 17.67 14.83 12.22
CA GLN A 183 16.53 14.40 11.38
C GLN A 183 15.32 15.29 11.64
N ASP A 184 14.59 15.62 10.56
CA ASP A 184 13.33 16.35 10.69
C ASP A 184 12.29 15.50 11.47
N PRO A 185 11.85 15.97 12.65
CA PRO A 185 11.04 15.15 13.55
C PRO A 185 9.66 14.83 13.01
N VAL A 186 9.07 15.69 12.17
CA VAL A 186 7.77 15.43 11.55
C VAL A 186 7.91 14.33 10.51
N THR A 187 8.93 14.42 9.66
CA THR A 187 9.21 13.41 8.64
C THR A 187 9.55 12.04 9.24
N ALA A 188 10.33 12.00 10.32
CA ALA A 188 10.69 10.77 11.00
C ALA A 188 9.45 10.05 11.56
N ARG A 189 8.56 10.79 12.25
CA ARG A 189 7.29 10.26 12.77
C ARG A 189 6.35 9.80 11.67
N ALA A 190 6.21 10.59 10.62
CA ALA A 190 5.35 10.24 9.48
C ALA A 190 5.84 8.95 8.79
N ARG A 191 7.16 8.77 8.60
CA ARG A 191 7.73 7.53 8.05
C ARG A 191 7.45 6.32 8.93
N LEU A 192 7.63 6.46 10.23
CA LEU A 192 7.38 5.38 11.19
C LEU A 192 5.89 5.01 11.23
N TRP A 193 5.02 6.02 11.21
CA TRP A 193 3.57 5.82 11.12
C TRP A 193 3.18 5.07 9.84
N CYS A 194 3.66 5.52 8.67
CA CYS A 194 3.41 4.83 7.40
C CYS A 194 3.91 3.38 7.42
N ALA A 195 5.04 3.10 8.08
CA ALA A 195 5.53 1.74 8.21
C ALA A 195 4.57 0.86 9.01
N LYS A 196 4.04 1.36 10.14
CA LYS A 196 3.05 0.64 10.96
C LYS A 196 1.73 0.40 10.21
N GLU A 197 1.20 1.44 9.56
CA GLU A 197 -0.02 1.33 8.75
C GLU A 197 0.16 0.34 7.59
N ALA A 198 1.30 0.36 6.91
CA ALA A 198 1.60 -0.59 5.86
C ALA A 198 1.64 -2.04 6.37
N LEU A 199 2.25 -2.30 7.53
CA LEU A 199 2.25 -3.61 8.19
C LEU A 199 0.84 -4.11 8.50
N VAL A 200 0.03 -3.24 9.09
CA VAL A 200 -1.35 -3.55 9.48
C VAL A 200 -2.23 -3.81 8.26
N LYS A 201 -2.03 -3.05 7.18
CA LYS A 201 -2.72 -3.27 5.90
C LYS A 201 -2.30 -4.59 5.25
N ALA A 202 -1.00 -4.95 5.28
CA ALA A 202 -0.53 -6.24 4.80
C ALA A 202 -1.04 -7.42 5.66
N ALA A 203 -1.26 -7.19 6.95
CA ALA A 203 -1.91 -8.17 7.83
C ALA A 203 -3.41 -8.31 7.56
N GLY A 204 -4.05 -7.29 6.98
CA GLY A 204 -5.49 -7.26 6.71
C GLY A 204 -6.37 -7.06 7.95
N THR A 205 -5.76 -6.74 9.07
CA THR A 205 -6.45 -6.66 10.38
C THR A 205 -6.95 -5.26 10.72
N GLY A 206 -6.39 -4.22 10.10
CA GLY A 206 -6.52 -2.87 10.64
C GLY A 206 -5.84 -2.78 12.02
N PHE A 207 -5.90 -1.63 12.67
CA PHE A 207 -5.51 -1.54 14.07
C PHE A 207 -6.61 -2.13 14.96
N LEU A 208 -6.58 -3.44 15.16
CA LEU A 208 -7.43 -4.13 16.14
C LEU A 208 -6.91 -3.96 17.57
N ALA A 209 -5.64 -3.59 17.72
CA ALA A 209 -4.96 -3.31 18.96
C ALA A 209 -4.39 -1.89 18.93
N ASP A 210 -3.86 -1.46 20.07
CA ASP A 210 -3.13 -0.20 20.19
C ASP A 210 -2.00 -0.14 19.12
N PRO A 211 -1.93 0.93 18.30
CA PRO A 211 -0.85 1.10 17.34
C PRO A 211 0.54 1.01 17.94
N SER A 212 0.73 1.41 19.21
CA SER A 212 2.01 1.29 19.92
C SER A 212 2.47 -0.16 20.08
N ALA A 213 1.55 -1.13 20.05
CA ALA A 213 1.86 -2.56 20.13
C ALA A 213 2.36 -3.17 18.81
N VAL A 214 2.21 -2.46 17.68
CA VAL A 214 2.77 -2.88 16.39
C VAL A 214 4.24 -2.48 16.35
N ASP A 215 5.14 -3.44 16.58
CA ASP A 215 6.59 -3.18 16.55
C ASP A 215 7.14 -3.37 15.12
N VAL A 216 7.60 -2.27 14.54
CA VAL A 216 8.18 -2.25 13.18
C VAL A 216 9.48 -3.05 13.12
N ALA A 217 10.31 -2.99 14.18
CA ALA A 217 11.60 -3.65 14.21
C ALA A 217 11.51 -5.17 14.47
N ALA A 218 10.46 -5.61 15.15
CA ALA A 218 10.21 -7.04 15.45
C ALA A 218 9.45 -7.76 14.32
N SER A 219 9.01 -7.03 13.29
CA SER A 219 8.25 -7.61 12.18
C SER A 219 9.16 -8.42 11.25
N ASP A 220 8.72 -9.62 10.87
CA ASP A 220 9.31 -10.45 9.82
C ASP A 220 8.85 -10.03 8.40
N VAL A 221 7.98 -9.05 8.30
CA VAL A 221 7.47 -8.48 7.06
C VAL A 221 8.53 -7.56 6.43
N ARG A 222 8.78 -7.74 5.15
CA ARG A 222 9.71 -6.86 4.44
C ARG A 222 9.09 -5.48 4.26
N LEU A 223 9.70 -4.47 4.86
CA LEU A 223 9.36 -3.06 4.67
C LEU A 223 10.27 -2.40 3.64
N VAL A 224 9.68 -1.66 2.71
CA VAL A 224 10.36 -0.84 1.71
C VAL A 224 9.95 0.62 1.94
N PRO A 225 10.88 1.51 2.33
CA PRO A 225 10.56 2.93 2.43
C PRO A 225 10.29 3.50 1.05
N LEU A 226 9.24 4.31 0.93
CA LEU A 226 8.90 5.03 -0.28
C LEU A 226 9.32 6.50 -0.13
N GLY A 227 10.13 6.97 -1.07
CA GLY A 227 10.71 8.31 -1.09
C GLY A 227 10.46 9.06 -2.40
N PRO A 228 11.24 10.11 -2.67
CA PRO A 228 11.03 11.01 -3.81
C PRO A 228 11.19 10.34 -5.18
N ASP A 229 11.86 9.19 -5.25
CA ASP A 229 11.97 8.42 -6.50
C ASP A 229 10.64 7.80 -6.94
N VAL A 230 9.69 7.64 -6.00
CA VAL A 230 8.40 6.98 -6.22
C VAL A 230 7.22 7.92 -5.91
N LEU A 231 7.38 8.78 -4.92
CA LEU A 231 6.34 9.66 -4.40
C LEU A 231 6.57 11.13 -4.77
N PRO A 232 5.52 11.95 -4.87
CA PRO A 232 5.66 13.40 -5.01
C PRO A 232 6.46 14.02 -3.88
N ASP A 233 7.15 15.14 -4.17
CA ASP A 233 7.93 15.88 -3.18
C ASP A 233 7.11 16.27 -1.95
N GLY A 234 7.66 16.01 -0.77
CA GLY A 234 7.03 16.19 0.54
C GLY A 234 6.11 15.03 0.94
N TRP A 235 5.98 13.99 0.12
CA TRP A 235 5.32 12.76 0.53
C TRP A 235 6.33 11.74 1.03
N VAL A 236 5.95 11.00 2.04
CA VAL A 236 6.70 9.87 2.59
C VAL A 236 5.78 8.67 2.72
N GLY A 237 6.33 7.48 2.61
CA GLY A 237 5.50 6.28 2.71
C GLY A 237 6.30 5.03 2.99
N ALA A 238 5.57 3.94 3.14
CA ALA A 238 6.12 2.60 3.26
C ALA A 238 5.27 1.57 2.52
N LEU A 239 5.94 0.56 2.01
CA LEU A 239 5.36 -0.64 1.42
C LEU A 239 5.73 -1.83 2.29
N ALA A 240 4.75 -2.65 2.67
CA ALA A 240 4.94 -3.89 3.40
C ALA A 240 4.65 -5.08 2.48
N LEU A 241 5.59 -6.02 2.38
CA LEU A 241 5.50 -7.24 1.60
C LEU A 241 5.48 -8.42 2.57
N ARG A 242 4.36 -9.13 2.64
CA ARG A 242 4.16 -10.22 3.58
C ARG A 242 3.92 -11.53 2.84
N PRO A 243 4.79 -12.54 2.97
CA PRO A 243 4.50 -13.88 2.47
C PRO A 243 3.33 -14.49 3.27
N LEU A 244 2.41 -15.13 2.56
CA LEU A 244 1.35 -15.92 3.18
C LEU A 244 1.83 -17.37 3.25
N THR A 245 1.95 -17.90 4.45
CA THR A 245 2.29 -19.32 4.61
C THR A 245 1.14 -20.15 4.03
N PRO A 246 1.39 -21.06 3.07
CA PRO A 246 0.33 -21.94 2.59
C PRO A 246 -0.23 -22.75 3.78
N PRO A 247 -1.56 -22.85 3.92
CA PRO A 247 -2.15 -23.69 4.95
C PRO A 247 -1.73 -25.15 4.66
N GLY A 248 -0.89 -25.73 5.51
CA GLY A 248 -0.64 -27.18 5.53
C GLY A 248 0.70 -27.66 4.98
N ARG A 249 1.78 -26.90 5.00
CA ARG A 249 3.14 -27.42 4.91
C ARG A 249 3.87 -27.19 6.24
N SER A 250 3.51 -27.95 7.24
CA SER A 250 4.31 -28.19 8.43
C SER A 250 4.98 -29.55 8.30
#